data_98737643d03e1366932f611f12d269f7
#
_entry.id   98737643d03e1366932f611f12d269f7
#
_cell.length_a   1.000
_cell.length_b   1.000
_cell.length_c   1.000
_cell.angle_alpha   90.00
_cell.angle_beta   90.00
_cell.angle_gamma   90.00
#
_symmetry.space_group_name_H-M   'P 1'
#
loop_
_entity.id
_entity.type
_entity.pdbx_description
1 polymer ?
#
loop_
_entity_poly.entity_id
_entity_poly.type
_entity_poly.pdbx_seq_one_letter_code
_entity_poly.pdbx_strand_id
1 'polypeptide(L)'
;MKKYKLGELIEISRGASLSGEYYATKGEYIRLTCGNFDYRNNCFKENTSKDNLYYVGEFKPEFLLEEDDIITPLTEQAIGLLGSTALIPESGKYIQSQDVAKVTCNEELLDKKYAFYLLSSDIVKQQLSAGAQQTKIRHTSPDKIKDCTVWIPNLDVQKRVGQLLSDIDAKIALNRAVNHNLVENARYRLLLVRSSEEREVRRAA
;
A
#
# COMPACT_ATOMS: atom_id res chain seq x y z
N MET A 1 24.49 -1.39 -15.06
CA MET A 1 23.44 -2.15 -14.38
C MET A 1 23.93 -3.56 -14.12
N LYS A 2 23.64 -4.13 -12.96
CA LYS A 2 24.03 -5.49 -12.57
C LYS A 2 22.78 -6.34 -12.36
N LYS A 3 22.84 -7.61 -12.70
CA LYS A 3 21.74 -8.56 -12.61
C LYS A 3 21.74 -9.22 -11.22
N TYR A 4 20.55 -9.32 -10.62
CA TYR A 4 20.33 -10.00 -9.34
C TYR A 4 19.02 -10.77 -9.34
N LYS A 5 18.93 -11.79 -8.48
CA LYS A 5 17.65 -12.25 -7.96
C LYS A 5 17.20 -11.31 -6.84
N LEU A 6 15.88 -11.05 -6.70
CA LEU A 6 15.39 -10.21 -5.61
C LEU A 6 15.79 -10.76 -4.24
N GLY A 7 15.84 -12.09 -4.06
CA GLY A 7 16.28 -12.71 -2.81
C GLY A 7 17.72 -12.46 -2.40
N GLU A 8 18.57 -11.93 -3.30
CA GLU A 8 19.92 -11.45 -2.95
C GLU A 8 19.89 -10.01 -2.39
N LEU A 9 18.80 -9.29 -2.62
CA LEU A 9 18.63 -7.87 -2.34
C LEU A 9 17.69 -7.58 -1.19
N ILE A 10 16.73 -8.50 -0.93
CA ILE A 10 15.66 -8.30 0.05
C ILE A 10 15.39 -9.56 0.85
N GLU A 11 14.93 -9.37 2.09
CA GLU A 11 14.24 -10.38 2.87
C GLU A 11 12.72 -10.10 2.82
N ILE A 12 11.94 -11.17 2.83
CA ILE A 12 10.48 -11.10 2.80
C ILE A 12 9.92 -11.96 3.91
N SER A 13 9.18 -11.35 4.82
CA SER A 13 8.44 -12.03 5.88
C SER A 13 6.95 -12.08 5.57
N ARG A 14 6.33 -13.22 5.84
CA ARG A 14 4.88 -13.38 5.78
C ARG A 14 4.27 -13.06 7.14
N GLY A 15 3.11 -12.42 7.17
CA GLY A 15 2.44 -12.06 8.41
C GLY A 15 1.73 -13.21 9.12
N ALA A 16 1.11 -12.88 10.24
CA ALA A 16 0.42 -13.81 11.12
C ALA A 16 -0.87 -14.36 10.52
N SER A 17 -1.18 -15.62 10.83
CA SER A 17 -2.51 -16.18 10.67
C SER A 17 -3.37 -15.73 11.86
N LEU A 18 -4.14 -14.67 11.67
CA LEU A 18 -4.98 -14.07 12.71
C LEU A 18 -6.33 -14.78 12.77
N SER A 19 -6.74 -15.25 13.97
CA SER A 19 -8.01 -15.94 14.14
C SER A 19 -9.20 -14.97 13.99
N GLY A 20 -10.20 -15.39 13.22
CA GLY A 20 -11.41 -14.59 12.95
C GLY A 20 -12.27 -14.31 14.19
N GLU A 21 -12.13 -15.09 15.26
CA GLU A 21 -12.86 -14.88 16.53
C GLU A 21 -12.48 -13.58 17.24
N TYR A 22 -11.27 -13.05 16.98
CA TYR A 22 -10.77 -11.80 17.53
C TYR A 22 -10.94 -10.60 16.58
N TYR A 23 -11.70 -10.75 15.49
CA TYR A 23 -12.00 -9.62 14.61
C TYR A 23 -13.08 -8.75 15.22
N ALA A 24 -12.82 -7.45 15.30
CA ALA A 24 -13.69 -6.47 15.93
C ALA A 24 -13.93 -5.24 15.04
N THR A 25 -15.00 -4.51 15.35
CA THR A 25 -15.34 -3.25 14.68
C THR A 25 -14.61 -2.05 15.26
N LYS A 26 -14.00 -2.21 16.44
CA LYS A 26 -13.19 -1.21 17.15
C LYS A 26 -12.05 -1.91 17.86
N GLY A 27 -10.92 -1.21 18.01
CA GLY A 27 -9.73 -1.72 18.70
C GLY A 27 -8.57 -0.77 18.52
N GLU A 28 -7.42 -1.17 19.05
CA GLU A 28 -6.16 -0.44 18.93
C GLU A 28 -5.45 -0.78 17.60
N TYR A 29 -5.46 -2.06 17.22
CA TYR A 29 -4.70 -2.56 16.08
C TYR A 29 -5.60 -2.89 14.90
N ILE A 30 -5.14 -2.54 13.71
CA ILE A 30 -5.84 -2.82 12.44
C ILE A 30 -5.09 -3.92 11.70
N ARG A 31 -5.76 -5.05 11.44
CA ARG A 31 -5.19 -6.12 10.61
C ARG A 31 -5.18 -5.70 9.14
N LEU A 32 -4.04 -5.82 8.51
CA LEU A 32 -3.92 -5.55 7.08
C LEU A 32 -4.57 -6.64 6.23
N THR A 33 -5.11 -6.22 5.12
CA THR A 33 -5.69 -7.09 4.09
C THR A 33 -5.30 -6.57 2.71
N CYS A 34 -5.60 -7.32 1.65
CA CYS A 34 -5.43 -6.85 0.27
C CYS A 34 -6.22 -5.55 -0.03
N GLY A 35 -7.26 -5.23 0.76
CA GLY A 35 -8.02 -4.00 0.66
C GLY A 35 -7.25 -2.72 1.04
N ASN A 36 -6.08 -2.87 1.68
CA ASN A 36 -5.22 -1.75 2.05
C ASN A 36 -4.26 -1.30 0.93
N PHE A 37 -4.33 -1.93 -0.24
CA PHE A 37 -3.50 -1.56 -1.39
C PHE A 37 -4.33 -0.82 -2.44
N ASP A 38 -3.93 0.40 -2.77
CA ASP A 38 -4.30 1.03 -4.03
C ASP A 38 -3.30 0.60 -5.11
N TYR A 39 -3.57 -0.54 -5.74
CA TYR A 39 -2.69 -1.15 -6.73
C TYR A 39 -2.55 -0.35 -8.04
N ARG A 40 -3.42 0.63 -8.27
CA ARG A 40 -3.34 1.53 -9.43
C ARG A 40 -2.34 2.65 -9.21
N ASN A 41 -2.23 3.09 -7.96
CA ASN A 41 -1.37 4.19 -7.57
C ASN A 41 -0.16 3.74 -6.75
N ASN A 42 0.00 2.43 -6.47
CA ASN A 42 1.02 1.85 -5.61
C ASN A 42 1.16 2.61 -4.27
N CYS A 43 0.06 2.78 -3.57
CA CYS A 43 0.07 3.43 -2.27
C CYS A 43 -0.85 2.72 -1.28
N PHE A 44 -0.66 3.04 -0.01
CA PHE A 44 -1.55 2.62 1.05
C PHE A 44 -2.90 3.32 0.92
N LYS A 45 -3.96 2.60 1.23
CA LYS A 45 -5.30 3.17 1.43
C LYS A 45 -5.96 2.55 2.65
N GLU A 46 -6.81 3.30 3.30
CA GLU A 46 -7.69 2.75 4.32
C GLU A 46 -8.68 1.77 3.68
N ASN A 47 -8.84 0.61 4.31
CA ASN A 47 -9.82 -0.36 3.85
C ASN A 47 -11.18 -0.05 4.48
N THR A 48 -12.13 0.37 3.65
CA THR A 48 -13.51 0.67 4.07
C THR A 48 -14.50 -0.43 3.63
N SER A 49 -14.02 -1.55 3.12
CA SER A 49 -14.88 -2.62 2.57
C SER A 49 -15.45 -3.57 3.62
N LYS A 50 -14.97 -3.49 4.86
CA LYS A 50 -15.37 -4.34 5.98
C LYS A 50 -15.44 -3.54 7.27
N ASP A 51 -16.32 -3.94 8.18
CA ASP A 51 -16.49 -3.29 9.47
C ASP A 51 -15.54 -3.86 10.55
N ASN A 52 -15.11 -5.11 10.40
CA ASN A 52 -14.38 -5.88 11.40
C ASN A 52 -12.87 -5.95 11.09
N LEU A 53 -12.24 -4.82 10.84
CA LEU A 53 -10.82 -4.75 10.50
C LEU A 53 -9.89 -4.68 11.72
N TYR A 54 -10.42 -4.38 12.90
CA TYR A 54 -9.63 -4.37 14.12
C TYR A 54 -9.37 -5.79 14.62
N TYR A 55 -8.26 -5.96 15.31
CA TYR A 55 -7.86 -7.21 15.92
C TYR A 55 -7.61 -7.00 17.43
N VAL A 56 -8.28 -7.79 18.25
CA VAL A 56 -8.24 -7.69 19.71
C VAL A 56 -7.62 -8.92 20.39
N GLY A 57 -7.14 -9.88 19.60
CA GLY A 57 -6.43 -11.06 20.09
C GLY A 57 -4.95 -10.81 20.30
N GLU A 58 -4.26 -11.81 20.86
CA GLU A 58 -2.82 -11.78 21.03
C GLU A 58 -2.11 -12.02 19.68
N PHE A 59 -0.98 -11.36 19.48
CA PHE A 59 -0.09 -11.54 18.34
C PHE A 59 1.36 -11.26 18.74
N LYS A 60 2.31 -11.77 17.98
CA LYS A 60 3.73 -11.51 18.24
C LYS A 60 4.10 -10.09 17.84
N PRO A 61 4.92 -9.37 18.63
CA PRO A 61 5.33 -7.99 18.33
C PRO A 61 5.99 -7.81 16.96
N GLU A 62 6.64 -8.85 16.43
CA GLU A 62 7.29 -8.83 15.12
C GLU A 62 6.31 -8.58 13.94
N PHE A 63 5.01 -8.80 14.15
CA PHE A 63 3.98 -8.54 13.14
C PHE A 63 3.39 -7.13 13.23
N LEU A 64 3.74 -6.35 14.24
CA LEU A 64 3.38 -4.94 14.32
C LEU A 64 4.30 -4.15 13.39
N LEU A 65 3.70 -3.39 12.48
CA LEU A 65 4.44 -2.69 11.44
C LEU A 65 4.77 -1.27 11.87
N GLU A 66 5.91 -0.79 11.36
CA GLU A 66 6.42 0.56 11.58
C GLU A 66 6.17 1.44 10.36
N GLU A 67 6.15 2.75 10.58
CA GLU A 67 6.07 3.74 9.51
C GLU A 67 7.14 3.49 8.45
N ASP A 68 6.78 3.67 7.18
CA ASP A 68 7.62 3.40 6.02
C ASP A 68 8.01 1.93 5.80
N ASP A 69 7.49 0.97 6.55
CA ASP A 69 7.64 -0.43 6.18
C ASP A 69 7.05 -0.68 4.79
N ILE A 70 7.83 -1.30 3.91
CA ILE A 70 7.37 -1.69 2.58
C ILE A 70 6.56 -2.98 2.70
N ILE A 71 5.31 -2.93 2.24
CA ILE A 71 4.42 -4.10 2.19
C ILE A 71 4.01 -4.42 0.76
N THR A 72 3.74 -5.70 0.51
CA THR A 72 3.23 -6.22 -0.77
C THR A 72 2.20 -7.32 -0.53
N PRO A 73 1.12 -7.43 -1.34
CA PRO A 73 0.14 -8.49 -1.18
C PRO A 73 0.67 -9.84 -1.70
N LEU A 74 0.30 -10.90 -1.01
CA LEU A 74 0.58 -12.28 -1.41
C LEU A 74 -0.57 -12.96 -2.14
N THR A 75 -1.74 -12.32 -2.15
CA THR A 75 -2.97 -12.84 -2.77
C THR A 75 -3.52 -11.80 -3.76
N GLU A 76 -3.91 -12.23 -4.95
CA GLU A 76 -4.51 -11.37 -5.95
C GLU A 76 -6.04 -11.58 -5.99
N GLN A 77 -6.77 -10.61 -5.44
CA GLN A 77 -8.24 -10.54 -5.54
C GLN A 77 -8.71 -9.71 -6.72
N ALA A 78 -7.82 -8.91 -7.30
CA ALA A 78 -8.06 -8.09 -8.50
C ALA A 78 -6.80 -8.12 -9.37
N ILE A 79 -6.99 -8.19 -10.69
CA ILE A 79 -5.87 -8.22 -11.66
C ILE A 79 -4.98 -6.99 -11.47
N GLY A 80 -3.67 -7.21 -11.31
CA GLY A 80 -2.66 -6.16 -11.11
C GLY A 80 -2.32 -5.87 -9.64
N LEU A 81 -2.95 -6.59 -8.69
CA LEU A 81 -2.63 -6.46 -7.27
C LEU A 81 -1.26 -7.09 -6.94
N LEU A 82 -0.92 -8.26 -7.52
CA LEU A 82 0.40 -8.87 -7.34
C LEU A 82 1.50 -7.95 -7.89
N GLY A 83 2.52 -7.74 -7.07
CA GLY A 83 3.59 -6.81 -7.36
C GLY A 83 3.23 -5.34 -7.14
N SER A 84 2.07 -5.02 -6.54
CA SER A 84 1.86 -3.69 -5.98
C SER A 84 2.58 -3.56 -4.64
N THR A 85 2.91 -2.33 -4.28
CA THR A 85 3.57 -2.01 -3.01
C THR A 85 2.82 -0.89 -2.30
N ALA A 86 2.96 -0.84 -0.99
CA ALA A 86 2.51 0.29 -0.19
C ALA A 86 3.51 0.53 0.96
N LEU A 87 3.57 1.75 1.45
CA LEU A 87 4.29 2.11 2.68
C LEU A 87 3.30 2.21 3.83
N ILE A 88 3.69 1.73 4.99
CA ILE A 88 2.89 1.87 6.20
C ILE A 88 2.89 3.34 6.63
N PRO A 89 1.71 3.95 6.86
CA PRO A 89 1.62 5.39 7.12
C PRO A 89 1.87 5.79 8.58
N GLU A 90 1.87 4.84 9.53
CA GLU A 90 1.94 5.12 10.96
C GLU A 90 2.46 3.89 11.71
N SER A 91 3.45 4.09 12.58
CA SER A 91 4.02 3.04 13.43
C SER A 91 3.03 2.52 14.47
N GLY A 92 3.12 1.22 14.76
CA GLY A 92 2.45 0.61 15.92
C GLY A 92 0.93 0.46 15.80
N LYS A 93 0.35 0.62 14.62
CA LYS A 93 -1.11 0.57 14.39
C LYS A 93 -1.56 -0.62 13.57
N TYR A 94 -0.71 -1.08 12.66
CA TYR A 94 -1.08 -2.08 11.66
C TYR A 94 -0.40 -3.41 11.92
N ILE A 95 -1.20 -4.50 11.94
CA ILE A 95 -0.69 -5.86 12.09
C ILE A 95 -0.59 -6.50 10.71
N GLN A 96 0.56 -7.07 10.43
CA GLN A 96 0.83 -7.84 9.22
C GLN A 96 0.05 -9.17 9.25
N SER A 97 -0.94 -9.33 8.38
CA SER A 97 -1.68 -10.57 8.21
C SER A 97 -0.99 -11.53 7.22
N GLN A 98 -1.44 -12.79 7.20
CA GLN A 98 -0.89 -13.81 6.31
C GLN A 98 -0.96 -13.52 4.81
N ASP A 99 -1.84 -12.60 4.39
CA ASP A 99 -2.03 -12.21 2.98
C ASP A 99 -1.13 -11.04 2.56
N VAL A 100 -0.36 -10.50 3.50
CA VAL A 100 0.53 -9.36 3.31
C VAL A 100 1.95 -9.75 3.70
N ALA A 101 2.91 -9.44 2.83
CA ALA A 101 4.33 -9.58 3.12
C ALA A 101 4.96 -8.23 3.44
N LYS A 102 5.88 -8.23 4.41
CA LYS A 102 6.81 -7.13 4.67
C LYS A 102 8.11 -7.39 3.93
N VAL A 103 8.66 -6.36 3.33
CA VAL A 103 9.92 -6.39 2.60
C VAL A 103 10.98 -5.60 3.35
N THR A 104 12.09 -6.23 3.66
CA THR A 104 13.27 -5.59 4.26
C THR A 104 14.41 -5.59 3.25
N CYS A 105 15.01 -4.45 2.99
CA CYS A 105 16.07 -4.30 2.01
C CYS A 105 17.45 -4.59 2.63
N ASN A 106 18.34 -5.21 1.86
CA ASN A 106 19.76 -5.15 2.11
C ASN A 106 20.29 -3.79 1.64
N GLU A 107 20.39 -2.83 2.55
CA GLU A 107 20.71 -1.43 2.25
C GLU A 107 22.15 -1.22 1.71
N GLU A 108 23.03 -2.22 1.81
CA GLU A 108 24.33 -2.21 1.17
C GLU A 108 24.23 -2.37 -0.36
N LEU A 109 23.15 -2.97 -0.85
CA LEU A 109 22.94 -3.29 -2.27
C LEU A 109 21.73 -2.58 -2.88
N LEU A 110 20.69 -2.32 -2.07
CA LEU A 110 19.41 -1.82 -2.55
C LEU A 110 18.89 -0.70 -1.66
N ASP A 111 18.76 0.50 -2.21
CA ASP A 111 18.14 1.65 -1.56
C ASP A 111 16.63 1.40 -1.32
N LYS A 112 16.15 1.71 -0.11
CA LYS A 112 14.76 1.43 0.29
C LYS A 112 13.73 2.14 -0.58
N LYS A 113 13.93 3.42 -0.93
CA LYS A 113 13.01 4.16 -1.81
C LYS A 113 13.01 3.58 -3.21
N TYR A 114 14.19 3.27 -3.73
CA TYR A 114 14.31 2.62 -5.03
C TYR A 114 13.65 1.23 -5.04
N ALA A 115 13.80 0.45 -3.98
CA ALA A 115 13.19 -0.86 -3.82
C ALA A 115 11.66 -0.82 -3.92
N PHE A 116 11.04 0.19 -3.31
CA PHE A 116 9.60 0.39 -3.38
C PHE A 116 9.10 0.46 -4.83
N TYR A 117 9.76 1.23 -5.69
CA TYR A 117 9.41 1.35 -7.11
C TYR A 117 9.85 0.14 -7.94
N LEU A 118 10.99 -0.46 -7.62
CA LEU A 118 11.49 -1.66 -8.30
C LEU A 118 10.49 -2.82 -8.15
N LEU A 119 10.01 -3.06 -6.93
CA LEU A 119 9.06 -4.13 -6.62
C LEU A 119 7.73 -3.96 -7.36
N SER A 120 7.28 -2.71 -7.55
CA SER A 120 6.05 -2.40 -8.27
C SER A 120 6.24 -2.20 -9.78
N SER A 121 7.44 -2.41 -10.30
CA SER A 121 7.73 -2.26 -11.72
C SER A 121 7.09 -3.36 -12.57
N ASP A 122 6.86 -3.04 -13.85
CA ASP A 122 6.30 -4.01 -14.81
C ASP A 122 7.17 -5.26 -14.95
N ILE A 123 8.48 -5.15 -14.81
CA ILE A 123 9.42 -6.27 -14.87
C ILE A 123 9.11 -7.30 -13.78
N VAL A 124 8.87 -6.84 -12.55
CA VAL A 124 8.51 -7.72 -11.41
C VAL A 124 7.08 -8.23 -11.56
N LYS A 125 6.13 -7.35 -11.87
CA LYS A 125 4.72 -7.71 -12.08
C LYS A 125 4.53 -8.78 -13.15
N GLN A 126 5.23 -8.68 -14.27
CA GLN A 126 5.17 -9.68 -15.36
C GLN A 126 5.71 -11.05 -14.91
N GLN A 127 6.81 -11.09 -14.17
CA GLN A 127 7.38 -12.34 -13.65
C GLN A 127 6.44 -13.00 -12.65
N LEU A 128 5.85 -12.22 -11.72
CA LEU A 128 4.88 -12.73 -10.76
C LEU A 128 3.59 -13.23 -11.45
N SER A 129 3.11 -12.51 -12.45
CA SER A 129 1.93 -12.90 -13.22
C SER A 129 2.16 -14.15 -14.05
N ALA A 130 3.33 -14.33 -14.68
CA ALA A 130 3.69 -15.53 -15.41
C ALA A 130 3.74 -16.78 -14.53
N GLY A 131 4.22 -16.63 -13.28
CA GLY A 131 4.27 -17.71 -12.28
C GLY A 131 2.92 -18.05 -11.63
N ALA A 132 1.88 -17.25 -11.88
CA ALA A 132 0.58 -17.38 -11.22
C ALA A 132 -0.54 -17.92 -12.14
N GLN A 133 -0.22 -18.38 -13.35
CA GLN A 133 -1.20 -18.88 -14.32
C GLN A 133 -1.90 -20.14 -13.82
N GLN A 134 -3.24 -20.13 -13.78
CA GLN A 134 -4.21 -21.24 -13.75
C GLN A 134 -5.28 -21.21 -12.63
N THR A 135 -5.37 -20.23 -11.76
CA THR A 135 -6.41 -20.18 -10.73
C THR A 135 -7.20 -18.88 -10.75
N LYS A 136 -8.48 -18.96 -10.36
CA LYS A 136 -9.41 -17.81 -10.26
C LYS A 136 -8.93 -16.77 -9.23
N ILE A 137 -8.19 -17.21 -8.21
CA ILE A 137 -7.49 -16.39 -7.23
C ILE A 137 -6.02 -16.72 -7.38
N ARG A 138 -5.20 -15.74 -7.74
CA ARG A 138 -3.76 -15.91 -7.89
C ARG A 138 -3.09 -15.69 -6.55
N HIS A 139 -2.18 -16.59 -6.23
CA HIS A 139 -1.35 -16.50 -5.02
C HIS A 139 0.12 -16.43 -5.44
N THR A 140 0.86 -15.60 -4.72
CA THR A 140 2.31 -15.63 -4.73
C THR A 140 2.85 -16.01 -3.37
N SER A 141 4.14 -16.22 -3.28
CA SER A 141 4.83 -16.53 -2.02
C SER A 141 6.07 -15.67 -1.91
N PRO A 142 6.64 -15.51 -0.70
CA PRO A 142 7.94 -14.88 -0.51
C PRO A 142 9.01 -15.43 -1.46
N ASP A 143 9.07 -16.74 -1.65
CA ASP A 143 10.06 -17.39 -2.51
C ASP A 143 9.88 -17.03 -3.98
N LYS A 144 8.64 -16.98 -4.46
CA LYS A 144 8.36 -16.55 -5.85
C LYS A 144 8.75 -15.10 -6.10
N ILE A 145 8.57 -14.21 -5.11
CA ILE A 145 9.03 -12.82 -5.21
C ILE A 145 10.55 -12.78 -5.18
N LYS A 146 11.21 -13.51 -4.28
CA LYS A 146 12.67 -13.64 -4.20
C LYS A 146 13.30 -14.19 -5.48
N ASP A 147 12.59 -15.03 -6.21
CA ASP A 147 13.03 -15.59 -7.49
C ASP A 147 12.99 -14.63 -8.68
N CYS A 148 12.28 -13.52 -8.58
CA CYS A 148 12.24 -12.53 -9.64
C CYS A 148 13.64 -11.99 -9.95
N THR A 149 13.94 -11.84 -11.24
CA THR A 149 15.22 -11.34 -11.72
C THR A 149 15.09 -9.86 -12.08
N VAL A 150 16.01 -9.05 -11.59
CA VAL A 150 16.04 -7.60 -11.82
C VAL A 150 17.42 -7.11 -12.22
N TRP A 151 17.47 -5.95 -12.86
CA TRP A 151 18.70 -5.25 -13.20
C TRP A 151 18.69 -3.93 -12.47
N ILE A 152 19.68 -3.70 -11.61
CA ILE A 152 19.78 -2.49 -10.81
C ILE A 152 21.07 -1.72 -11.11
N PRO A 153 21.04 -0.38 -11.03
CA PRO A 153 22.24 0.46 -11.10
C PRO A 153 23.00 0.42 -9.77
N ASN A 154 24.09 1.18 -9.68
CA ASN A 154 24.79 1.40 -8.42
C ASN A 154 23.93 2.20 -7.42
N LEU A 155 24.26 2.14 -6.13
CA LEU A 155 23.50 2.76 -5.04
C LEU A 155 23.29 4.28 -5.22
N ASP A 156 24.27 5.01 -5.74
CA ASP A 156 24.15 6.46 -5.94
C ASP A 156 23.06 6.81 -6.97
N VAL A 157 22.95 6.00 -8.03
CA VAL A 157 21.89 6.15 -9.02
C VAL A 157 20.55 5.72 -8.43
N GLN A 158 20.51 4.61 -7.67
CA GLN A 158 19.30 4.16 -6.99
C GLN A 158 18.72 5.24 -6.07
N LYS A 159 19.56 5.84 -5.20
CA LYS A 159 19.16 6.91 -4.29
C LYS A 159 18.58 8.12 -5.02
N ARG A 160 19.22 8.53 -6.12
CA ARG A 160 18.72 9.66 -6.93
C ARG A 160 17.38 9.34 -7.60
N VAL A 161 17.25 8.15 -8.18
CA VAL A 161 16.01 7.73 -8.84
C VAL A 161 14.91 7.54 -7.82
N GLY A 162 15.18 6.85 -6.69
CA GLY A 162 14.23 6.64 -5.61
C GLY A 162 13.72 7.97 -5.03
N GLN A 163 14.64 8.94 -4.79
CA GLN A 163 14.24 10.26 -4.31
C GLN A 163 13.38 11.01 -5.32
N LEU A 164 13.79 11.03 -6.61
CA LEU A 164 13.02 11.70 -7.66
C LEU A 164 11.59 11.16 -7.77
N LEU A 165 11.44 9.84 -7.76
CA LEU A 165 10.12 9.21 -7.84
C LEU A 165 9.28 9.50 -6.58
N SER A 166 9.89 9.46 -5.40
CA SER A 166 9.24 9.82 -4.13
C SER A 166 8.77 11.29 -4.13
N ASP A 167 9.57 12.22 -4.66
CA ASP A 167 9.18 13.63 -4.77
C ASP A 167 8.02 13.84 -5.74
N ILE A 168 7.96 13.05 -6.81
CA ILE A 168 6.83 13.06 -7.76
C ILE A 168 5.57 12.55 -7.08
N ASP A 169 5.63 11.44 -6.36
CA ASP A 169 4.47 10.90 -5.63
C ASP A 169 3.98 11.86 -4.55
N ALA A 170 4.89 12.52 -3.83
CA ALA A 170 4.52 13.54 -2.86
C ALA A 170 3.77 14.73 -3.51
N LYS A 171 4.21 15.18 -4.70
CA LYS A 171 3.51 16.21 -5.48
C LYS A 171 2.14 15.74 -5.96
N ILE A 172 2.03 14.50 -6.42
CA ILE A 172 0.75 13.90 -6.82
C ILE A 172 -0.22 13.85 -5.64
N ALA A 173 0.24 13.40 -4.48
CA ALA A 173 -0.56 13.35 -3.25
C ALA A 173 -1.02 14.74 -2.81
N LEU A 174 -0.13 15.74 -2.83
CA LEU A 174 -0.47 17.13 -2.52
C LEU A 174 -1.51 17.68 -3.49
N ASN A 175 -1.35 17.51 -4.79
CA ASN A 175 -2.30 17.96 -5.79
C ASN A 175 -3.68 17.30 -5.62
N ARG A 176 -3.73 16.01 -5.27
CA ARG A 176 -4.99 15.32 -4.96
C ARG A 176 -5.68 15.92 -3.73
N ALA A 177 -4.93 16.21 -2.67
CA ALA A 177 -5.45 16.85 -1.46
C ALA A 177 -5.98 18.26 -1.74
N VAL A 178 -5.25 19.06 -2.53
CA VAL A 178 -5.71 20.40 -2.96
C VAL A 178 -7.00 20.31 -3.78
N ASN A 179 -7.06 19.40 -4.76
CA ASN A 179 -8.26 19.23 -5.59
C ASN A 179 -9.47 18.77 -4.76
N HIS A 180 -9.27 17.86 -3.81
CA HIS A 180 -10.33 17.43 -2.89
C HIS A 180 -10.86 18.62 -2.08
N ASN A 181 -9.98 19.43 -1.48
CA ASN A 181 -10.35 20.59 -0.70
C ASN A 181 -11.07 21.65 -1.54
N LEU A 182 -10.67 21.86 -2.80
CA LEU A 182 -11.34 22.78 -3.71
C LEU A 182 -12.78 22.33 -4.00
N VAL A 183 -13.00 21.05 -4.24
CA VAL A 183 -14.34 20.49 -4.48
C VAL A 183 -15.21 20.63 -3.23
N GLU A 184 -14.72 20.30 -2.06
CA GLU A 184 -15.46 20.43 -0.80
C GLU A 184 -15.79 21.91 -0.49
N ASN A 185 -14.86 22.83 -0.70
CA ASN A 185 -15.11 24.26 -0.55
C ASN A 185 -16.16 24.78 -1.55
N ALA A 186 -16.14 24.32 -2.80
CA ALA A 186 -17.16 24.68 -3.80
C ALA A 186 -18.55 24.17 -3.40
N ARG A 187 -18.65 22.92 -2.93
CA ARG A 187 -19.90 22.34 -2.40
C ARG A 187 -20.43 23.15 -1.22
N TYR A 188 -19.57 23.50 -0.26
CA TYR A 188 -19.96 24.28 0.90
C TYR A 188 -20.50 25.66 0.51
N ARG A 189 -19.84 26.37 -0.43
CA ARG A 189 -20.31 27.66 -0.95
C ARG A 189 -21.67 27.54 -1.62
N LEU A 190 -21.91 26.51 -2.43
CA LEU A 190 -23.21 26.28 -3.07
C LEU A 190 -24.32 26.05 -2.04
N LEU A 191 -24.05 25.30 -0.97
CA LEU A 191 -24.99 25.09 0.12
C LEU A 191 -25.33 26.39 0.87
N LEU A 192 -24.35 27.26 1.09
CA LEU A 192 -24.56 28.56 1.72
C LEU A 192 -25.45 29.48 0.85
N VAL A 193 -25.20 29.54 -0.46
CA VAL A 193 -26.01 30.32 -1.39
C VAL A 193 -27.47 29.81 -1.38
N ARG A 194 -27.67 28.51 -1.51
CA ARG A 194 -29.00 27.90 -1.51
C ARG A 194 -29.76 28.14 -0.20
N SER A 195 -29.07 28.08 0.93
CA SER A 195 -29.66 28.36 2.24
C SER A 195 -30.00 29.83 2.46
N SER A 196 -29.31 30.77 1.77
CA SER A 196 -29.65 32.20 1.79
C SER A 196 -30.86 32.49 0.94
N GLU A 197 -30.96 31.92 -0.26
CA GLU A 197 -32.10 32.05 -1.16
C GLU A 197 -33.40 31.52 -0.52
N GLU A 198 -33.35 30.34 0.12
CA GLU A 198 -34.50 29.77 0.84
C GLU A 198 -34.96 30.65 2.02
N ARG A 199 -34.06 31.37 2.68
CA ARG A 199 -34.38 32.31 3.74
C ARG A 199 -35.03 33.59 3.21
N GLU A 200 -34.58 34.06 2.06
CA GLU A 200 -35.18 35.25 1.41
C GLU A 200 -36.61 34.95 0.92
N VAL A 201 -36.81 33.78 0.30
CA VAL A 201 -38.15 33.36 -0.15
C VAL A 201 -39.12 33.22 1.03
N ARG A 202 -38.68 32.69 2.16
CA ARG A 202 -39.54 32.59 3.38
C ARG A 202 -39.83 33.91 4.05
N ARG A 203 -39.03 34.96 3.80
CA ARG A 203 -39.28 36.32 4.32
C ARG A 203 -40.20 37.14 3.43
N ALA A 204 -40.31 36.74 2.15
CA ALA A 204 -41.13 37.42 1.14
C ALA A 204 -42.56 36.82 1.04
N ALA A 205 -42.80 35.66 1.65
CA ALA A 205 -44.11 35.00 1.77
C ALA A 205 -44.78 35.30 3.13
#